data_82c79df65defccdf6f7588a2529ffabb
#
_entry.id   82c79df65defccdf6f7588a2529ffabb
#
_cell.length_a   1.000
_cell.length_b   1.000
_cell.length_c   1.000
_cell.angle_alpha   90.00
_cell.angle_beta   90.00
_cell.angle_gamma   90.00
#
_symmetry.space_group_name_H-M   'P 1'
#
loop_
_entity.id
_entity.type
_entity.pdbx_description
1 polymer ?
#
loop_
_entity_poly.entity_id
_entity_poly.type
_entity_poly.pdbx_seq_one_letter_code
_entity_poly.pdbx_strand_id
1 'polypeptide(L)'
;PRTLLGRTGLSITRFGIGGAYCESVAGYQAAIDSGVNYVDTARAYRNGADEEVIGQAIRGRRHELVLATKTSARDAEGARKDLQSSLRLLGTDHLDIIQLHHLNTEVEREKALGPGGALETILKAREQGLVRFIGVTGHDWAQLVPAIDTGLFDTVLCWYNCAMKEPESTVFPAALAHDMG
;
A
#
# COMPACT_ATOMS: atom_id res chain seq x y z
N PRO A 1 -3.29 19.98 6.25
CA PRO A 1 -2.11 20.17 5.39
C PRO A 1 -1.84 18.91 4.56
N ARG A 2 -1.47 19.09 3.29
CA ARG A 2 -1.07 18.02 2.37
C ARG A 2 0.44 18.04 2.17
N THR A 3 0.98 16.93 1.68
CA THR A 3 2.38 16.75 1.29
C THR A 3 2.44 15.89 0.02
N LEU A 4 3.55 15.95 -0.69
CA LEU A 4 3.82 15.02 -1.78
C LEU A 4 4.32 13.69 -1.21
N LEU A 5 3.85 12.60 -1.78
CA LEU A 5 4.27 11.24 -1.42
C LEU A 5 5.45 10.84 -2.32
N GLY A 6 6.64 11.36 -2.00
CA GLY A 6 7.87 11.11 -2.74
C GLY A 6 7.72 11.29 -4.25
N ARG A 7 8.42 10.47 -5.02
CA ARG A 7 8.43 10.48 -6.50
C ARG A 7 7.08 10.15 -7.15
N THR A 8 6.08 9.69 -6.38
CA THR A 8 4.73 9.44 -6.93
C THR A 8 4.05 10.73 -7.40
N GLY A 9 4.43 11.88 -6.85
CA GLY A 9 3.76 13.15 -7.10
C GLY A 9 2.34 13.24 -6.55
N LEU A 10 1.86 12.22 -5.84
CA LEU A 10 0.55 12.23 -5.21
C LEU A 10 0.51 13.22 -4.05
N SER A 11 -0.45 14.14 -4.06
CA SER A 11 -0.69 15.08 -2.97
C SER A 11 -1.62 14.44 -1.95
N ILE A 12 -1.08 14.03 -0.81
CA ILE A 12 -1.82 13.33 0.25
C ILE A 12 -1.90 14.16 1.52
N THR A 13 -2.94 13.93 2.33
CA THR A 13 -3.00 14.45 3.70
C THR A 13 -1.94 13.76 4.56
N ARG A 14 -1.30 14.52 5.47
CA ARG A 14 -0.27 13.96 6.38
C ARG A 14 -0.85 12.92 7.35
N PHE A 15 -2.15 12.96 7.59
CA PHE A 15 -2.89 11.91 8.28
C PHE A 15 -3.69 11.14 7.24
N GLY A 16 -3.53 9.83 7.23
CA GLY A 16 -4.37 8.90 6.48
C GLY A 16 -5.33 8.18 7.41
N ILE A 17 -6.38 7.60 6.85
CA ILE A 17 -7.20 6.65 7.56
C ILE A 17 -6.74 5.23 7.23
N GLY A 18 -6.34 4.49 8.27
CA GLY A 18 -5.97 3.08 8.15
C GLY A 18 -7.16 2.15 8.31
N GLY A 19 -7.17 1.06 7.54
CA GLY A 19 -8.07 -0.06 7.72
C GLY A 19 -7.90 -0.75 9.07
N ALA A 20 -8.14 -2.04 9.14
CA ALA A 20 -8.00 -2.89 10.32
C ALA A 20 -8.85 -2.50 11.56
N TYR A 21 -8.97 -1.23 11.90
CA TYR A 21 -9.63 -0.73 13.11
C TYR A 21 -10.87 0.11 12.84
N CYS A 22 -11.09 0.62 11.64
CA CYS A 22 -12.31 1.32 11.25
C CYS A 22 -13.29 0.32 10.61
N GLU A 23 -14.39 0.02 11.30
CA GLU A 23 -15.33 -1.02 10.87
C GLU A 23 -16.61 -0.46 10.25
N SER A 24 -16.73 0.85 10.13
CA SER A 24 -17.97 1.47 9.67
C SER A 24 -17.80 2.34 8.45
N VAL A 25 -18.73 2.23 7.53
CA VAL A 25 -18.87 3.13 6.36
C VAL A 25 -18.89 4.58 6.81
N ALA A 26 -19.67 4.90 7.85
CA ALA A 26 -19.80 6.26 8.38
C ALA A 26 -18.46 6.80 8.93
N GLY A 27 -17.61 5.94 9.53
CA GLY A 27 -16.30 6.35 10.01
C GLY A 27 -15.36 6.77 8.87
N TYR A 28 -15.33 6.01 7.79
CA TYR A 28 -14.56 6.38 6.59
C TYR A 28 -15.12 7.65 5.94
N GLN A 29 -16.45 7.77 5.81
CA GLN A 29 -17.07 8.96 5.25
C GLN A 29 -16.77 10.21 6.08
N ALA A 30 -16.86 10.14 7.41
CA ALA A 30 -16.53 11.25 8.29
C ALA A 30 -15.06 11.71 8.16
N ALA A 31 -14.11 10.76 8.02
CA ALA A 31 -12.72 11.09 7.78
C ALA A 31 -12.53 11.81 6.43
N ILE A 32 -13.17 11.31 5.36
CA ILE A 32 -13.13 11.92 4.03
C ILE A 32 -13.76 13.32 4.05
N ASP A 33 -14.90 13.48 4.72
CA ASP A 33 -15.59 14.77 4.87
C ASP A 33 -14.75 15.79 5.66
N SER A 34 -13.87 15.30 6.55
CA SER A 34 -12.89 16.10 7.27
C SER A 34 -11.66 16.48 6.41
N GLY A 35 -11.63 16.06 5.15
CA GLY A 35 -10.59 16.39 4.18
C GLY A 35 -9.44 15.39 4.10
N VAL A 36 -9.52 14.24 4.79
CA VAL A 36 -8.56 13.13 4.62
C VAL A 36 -8.73 12.54 3.23
N ASN A 37 -7.62 12.43 2.49
CA ASN A 37 -7.64 11.87 1.14
C ASN A 37 -6.72 10.65 0.94
N TYR A 38 -6.05 10.17 1.98
CA TYR A 38 -5.24 8.96 1.93
C TYR A 38 -5.92 7.85 2.73
N VAL A 39 -6.27 6.78 2.04
CA VAL A 39 -6.94 5.60 2.62
C VAL A 39 -6.05 4.38 2.40
N ASP A 40 -5.63 3.74 3.50
CA ASP A 40 -4.78 2.54 3.49
C ASP A 40 -5.52 1.34 4.05
N THR A 41 -5.58 0.26 3.29
CA THR A 41 -6.17 -1.01 3.68
C THR A 41 -5.28 -2.18 3.28
N ALA A 42 -5.76 -3.40 3.41
CA ALA A 42 -5.10 -4.61 2.92
C ALA A 42 -6.13 -5.71 2.64
N ARG A 43 -5.84 -6.55 1.63
CA ARG A 43 -6.63 -7.75 1.33
C ARG A 43 -6.81 -8.66 2.55
N ALA A 44 -5.78 -8.73 3.42
CA ALA A 44 -5.78 -9.55 4.62
C ALA A 44 -6.64 -8.98 5.78
N TYR A 45 -6.97 -7.69 5.76
CA TYR A 45 -7.70 -7.09 6.87
C TYR A 45 -9.13 -7.62 6.90
N ARG A 46 -9.45 -8.30 8.00
CA ARG A 46 -10.75 -8.96 8.21
C ARG A 46 -11.20 -9.83 7.02
N ASN A 47 -10.25 -10.53 6.38
CA ASN A 47 -10.48 -11.33 5.18
C ASN A 47 -11.15 -10.56 4.02
N GLY A 48 -10.85 -9.26 3.89
CA GLY A 48 -11.36 -8.37 2.86
C GLY A 48 -12.64 -7.62 3.23
N ALA A 49 -13.23 -7.88 4.39
CA ALA A 49 -14.39 -7.10 4.84
C ALA A 49 -14.06 -5.60 5.01
N ASP A 50 -12.80 -5.28 5.28
CA ASP A 50 -12.34 -3.89 5.33
C ASP A 50 -12.40 -3.22 3.95
N GLU A 51 -11.92 -3.88 2.91
CA GLU A 51 -12.01 -3.38 1.53
C GLU A 51 -13.46 -3.19 1.08
N GLU A 52 -14.38 -4.07 1.51
CA GLU A 52 -15.80 -3.95 1.18
C GLU A 52 -16.44 -2.72 1.87
N VAL A 53 -16.13 -2.48 3.15
CA VAL A 53 -16.59 -1.30 3.89
C VAL A 53 -16.08 -0.02 3.24
N ILE A 54 -14.80 0.01 2.88
CA ILE A 54 -14.21 1.15 2.18
C ILE A 54 -14.89 1.35 0.82
N GLY A 55 -15.09 0.29 0.03
CA GLY A 55 -15.77 0.35 -1.26
C GLY A 55 -17.17 0.98 -1.17
N GLN A 56 -17.91 0.67 -0.11
CA GLN A 56 -19.19 1.31 0.16
C GLN A 56 -19.03 2.80 0.52
N ALA A 57 -18.02 3.13 1.34
CA ALA A 57 -17.79 4.50 1.82
C ALA A 57 -17.36 5.46 0.71
N ILE A 58 -16.56 4.98 -0.26
CA ILE A 58 -16.00 5.81 -1.34
C ILE A 58 -16.85 5.84 -2.62
N ARG A 59 -18.03 5.21 -2.61
CA ARG A 59 -18.92 5.16 -3.77
C ARG A 59 -19.27 6.57 -4.25
N GLY A 60 -18.95 6.85 -5.53
CA GLY A 60 -19.10 8.17 -6.14
C GLY A 60 -18.02 9.19 -5.77
N ARG A 61 -17.10 8.84 -4.86
CA ARG A 61 -16.04 9.74 -4.35
C ARG A 61 -14.61 9.23 -4.59
N ARG A 62 -14.46 8.13 -5.37
CA ARG A 62 -13.15 7.51 -5.62
C ARG A 62 -12.09 8.50 -6.12
N HIS A 63 -12.50 9.46 -6.94
CA HIS A 63 -11.63 10.48 -7.54
C HIS A 63 -11.07 11.50 -6.53
N GLU A 64 -11.63 11.59 -5.33
CA GLU A 64 -11.16 12.48 -4.27
C GLU A 64 -9.97 11.90 -3.50
N LEU A 65 -9.66 10.60 -3.68
CA LEU A 65 -8.83 9.81 -2.78
C LEU A 65 -7.60 9.24 -3.46
N VAL A 66 -6.56 9.06 -2.66
CA VAL A 66 -5.44 8.18 -2.91
C VAL A 66 -5.71 6.89 -2.12
N LEU A 67 -5.95 5.80 -2.86
CA LEU A 67 -6.35 4.51 -2.30
C LEU A 67 -5.20 3.51 -2.38
N ALA A 68 -4.75 3.03 -1.23
CA ALA A 68 -3.73 2.03 -1.09
C ALA A 68 -4.29 0.73 -0.49
N THR A 69 -3.94 -0.41 -1.08
CA THR A 69 -4.19 -1.73 -0.50
C THR A 69 -2.94 -2.61 -0.61
N LYS A 70 -3.00 -3.84 -0.08
CA LYS A 70 -1.82 -4.71 0.04
C LYS A 70 -2.16 -6.15 -0.29
N THR A 71 -1.21 -6.86 -0.91
CA THR A 71 -1.26 -8.32 -1.06
C THR A 71 -0.25 -9.00 -0.17
N SER A 72 -0.67 -10.07 0.51
CA SER A 72 0.22 -10.94 1.28
C SER A 72 0.75 -12.11 0.45
N ALA A 73 0.31 -12.26 -0.80
CA ALA A 73 0.82 -13.27 -1.70
C ALA A 73 2.31 -13.05 -2.01
N ARG A 74 3.04 -14.15 -2.18
CA ARG A 74 4.46 -14.14 -2.56
C ARG A 74 4.69 -14.68 -3.97
N ASP A 75 3.66 -15.22 -4.61
CA ASP A 75 3.70 -15.72 -5.97
C ASP A 75 2.74 -14.93 -6.89
N ALA A 76 2.98 -15.03 -8.18
CA ALA A 76 2.27 -14.27 -9.21
C ALA A 76 0.76 -14.57 -9.24
N GLU A 77 0.38 -15.83 -9.07
CA GLU A 77 -1.03 -16.25 -9.13
C GLU A 77 -1.81 -15.75 -7.90
N GLY A 78 -1.24 -15.86 -6.72
CA GLY A 78 -1.82 -15.33 -5.49
C GLY A 78 -2.01 -13.81 -5.56
N ALA A 79 -0.98 -13.09 -6.02
CA ALA A 79 -1.04 -11.63 -6.18
C ALA A 79 -2.13 -11.22 -7.20
N ARG A 80 -2.29 -11.98 -8.29
CA ARG A 80 -3.34 -11.75 -9.29
C ARG A 80 -4.73 -11.91 -8.67
N LYS A 81 -4.96 -12.97 -7.89
CA LYS A 81 -6.23 -13.22 -7.20
C LYS A 81 -6.54 -12.13 -6.17
N ASP A 82 -5.55 -11.74 -5.40
CA ASP A 82 -5.69 -10.66 -4.40
C ASP A 82 -6.07 -9.35 -5.08
N LEU A 83 -5.33 -8.94 -6.13
CA LEU A 83 -5.61 -7.71 -6.86
C LEU A 83 -7.03 -7.67 -7.44
N GLN A 84 -7.44 -8.76 -8.12
CA GLN A 84 -8.78 -8.86 -8.68
C GLN A 84 -9.87 -8.78 -7.59
N SER A 85 -9.63 -9.41 -6.44
CA SER A 85 -10.54 -9.36 -5.30
C SER A 85 -10.60 -7.96 -4.70
N SER A 86 -9.46 -7.29 -4.53
CA SER A 86 -9.38 -5.93 -4.00
C SER A 86 -10.13 -4.94 -4.89
N LEU A 87 -9.90 -4.96 -6.20
CA LEU A 87 -10.62 -4.09 -7.15
C LEU A 87 -12.15 -4.28 -7.07
N ARG A 88 -12.59 -5.54 -7.00
CA ARG A 88 -14.01 -5.87 -6.89
C ARG A 88 -14.62 -5.40 -5.56
N LEU A 89 -13.96 -5.65 -4.43
CA LEU A 89 -14.47 -5.31 -3.10
C LEU A 89 -14.47 -3.79 -2.87
N LEU A 90 -13.43 -3.11 -3.33
CA LEU A 90 -13.32 -1.66 -3.29
C LEU A 90 -14.23 -0.96 -4.30
N GLY A 91 -14.80 -1.70 -5.27
CA GLY A 91 -15.70 -1.17 -6.28
C GLY A 91 -15.03 -0.13 -7.19
N THR A 92 -13.78 -0.37 -7.56
CA THR A 92 -12.96 0.54 -8.38
C THR A 92 -12.28 -0.21 -9.53
N ASP A 93 -11.98 0.49 -10.61
CA ASP A 93 -11.25 -0.03 -11.77
C ASP A 93 -9.74 0.08 -11.63
N HIS A 94 -9.24 0.86 -10.67
CA HIS A 94 -7.81 1.02 -10.42
C HIS A 94 -7.48 1.30 -8.94
N LEU A 95 -6.23 1.03 -8.58
CA LEU A 95 -5.62 1.41 -7.31
C LEU A 95 -4.58 2.51 -7.53
N ASP A 96 -4.46 3.44 -6.59
CA ASP A 96 -3.33 4.36 -6.63
C ASP A 96 -2.05 3.64 -6.20
N ILE A 97 -2.11 2.83 -5.14
CA ILE A 97 -0.95 2.11 -4.64
C ILE A 97 -1.34 0.66 -4.32
N ILE A 98 -0.58 -0.30 -4.81
CA ILE A 98 -0.57 -1.68 -4.31
C ILE A 98 0.74 -1.96 -3.59
N GLN A 99 0.68 -2.59 -2.42
CA GLN A 99 1.87 -2.83 -1.60
C GLN A 99 2.10 -4.33 -1.41
N LEU A 100 3.35 -4.78 -1.47
CA LEU A 100 3.76 -6.08 -0.94
C LEU A 100 3.72 -6.01 0.59
N HIS A 101 2.81 -6.79 1.19
CA HIS A 101 2.49 -6.73 2.61
C HIS A 101 3.46 -7.57 3.43
N HIS A 102 4.07 -6.96 4.47
CA HIS A 102 4.88 -7.66 5.47
C HIS A 102 6.05 -8.47 4.89
N LEU A 103 6.94 -7.85 4.12
CA LEU A 103 8.21 -8.48 3.74
C LEU A 103 9.15 -8.51 4.95
N ASN A 104 8.98 -9.49 5.84
CA ASN A 104 9.67 -9.55 7.13
C ASN A 104 10.81 -10.57 7.17
N THR A 105 10.99 -11.36 6.11
CA THR A 105 12.08 -12.33 6.00
C THR A 105 12.72 -12.28 4.62
N GLU A 106 13.99 -12.67 4.56
CA GLU A 106 14.73 -12.78 3.29
C GLU A 106 14.02 -13.75 2.32
N VAL A 107 13.58 -14.89 2.81
CA VAL A 107 12.88 -15.90 1.99
C VAL A 107 11.61 -15.34 1.37
N GLU A 108 10.82 -14.58 2.14
CA GLU A 108 9.61 -13.92 1.60
C GLU A 108 9.95 -12.86 0.56
N ARG A 109 10.99 -12.07 0.82
CA ARG A 109 11.47 -11.05 -0.11
C ARG A 109 11.93 -11.69 -1.42
N GLU A 110 12.81 -12.68 -1.36
CA GLU A 110 13.32 -13.37 -2.53
C GLU A 110 12.20 -14.03 -3.34
N LYS A 111 11.26 -14.69 -2.68
CA LYS A 111 10.12 -15.29 -3.33
C LYS A 111 9.20 -14.26 -3.99
N ALA A 112 8.92 -13.15 -3.32
CA ALA A 112 8.01 -12.14 -3.84
C ALA A 112 8.62 -11.34 -5.01
N LEU A 113 9.94 -11.12 -5.01
CA LEU A 113 10.65 -10.32 -6.01
C LEU A 113 11.27 -11.18 -7.13
N GLY A 114 11.44 -12.48 -6.90
CA GLY A 114 12.06 -13.40 -7.87
C GLY A 114 11.12 -13.83 -9.00
N PRO A 115 11.61 -14.67 -9.90
CA PRO A 115 10.82 -15.20 -11.03
C PRO A 115 9.53 -15.89 -10.56
N GLY A 116 8.40 -15.56 -11.19
CA GLY A 116 7.08 -16.06 -10.77
C GLY A 116 6.58 -15.48 -9.45
N GLY A 117 7.25 -14.48 -8.90
CA GLY A 117 6.88 -13.80 -7.67
C GLY A 117 5.74 -12.80 -7.83
N ALA A 118 5.23 -12.34 -6.70
CA ALA A 118 4.09 -11.41 -6.64
C ALA A 118 4.39 -10.10 -7.38
N LEU A 119 5.63 -9.61 -7.33
CA LEU A 119 6.03 -8.36 -7.99
C LEU A 119 5.84 -8.41 -9.51
N GLU A 120 6.06 -9.56 -10.15
CA GLU A 120 5.84 -9.71 -11.60
C GLU A 120 4.39 -9.39 -11.99
N THR A 121 3.43 -9.88 -11.23
CA THR A 121 2.00 -9.57 -11.46
C THR A 121 1.70 -8.09 -11.22
N ILE A 122 2.26 -7.51 -10.18
CA ILE A 122 2.03 -6.10 -9.84
C ILE A 122 2.61 -5.17 -10.92
N LEU A 123 3.80 -5.49 -11.46
CA LEU A 123 4.40 -4.76 -12.58
C LEU A 123 3.51 -4.81 -13.83
N LYS A 124 3.00 -6.00 -14.18
CA LYS A 124 2.04 -6.17 -15.29
C LYS A 124 0.75 -5.38 -15.06
N ALA A 125 0.25 -5.36 -13.83
CA ALA A 125 -0.94 -4.60 -13.47
C ALA A 125 -0.71 -3.08 -13.61
N ARG A 126 0.49 -2.60 -13.31
CA ARG A 126 0.88 -1.20 -13.55
C ARG A 126 0.91 -0.87 -15.05
N GLU A 127 1.48 -1.73 -15.87
CA GLU A 127 1.49 -1.57 -17.34
C GLU A 127 0.07 -1.53 -17.93
N GLN A 128 -0.87 -2.28 -17.32
CA GLN A 128 -2.28 -2.31 -17.71
C GLN A 128 -3.11 -1.15 -17.15
N GLY A 129 -2.52 -0.28 -16.34
CA GLY A 129 -3.21 0.86 -15.72
C GLY A 129 -4.12 0.50 -14.55
N LEU A 130 -4.10 -0.76 -14.08
CA LEU A 130 -4.87 -1.20 -12.90
C LEU A 130 -4.26 -0.70 -11.58
N VAL A 131 -2.98 -0.35 -11.61
CA VAL A 131 -2.20 0.15 -10.47
C VAL A 131 -1.31 1.30 -10.96
N ARG A 132 -1.25 2.39 -10.20
CA ARG A 132 -0.39 3.53 -10.55
C ARG A 132 1.01 3.38 -9.97
N PHE A 133 1.11 3.04 -8.68
CA PHE A 133 2.37 2.98 -7.94
C PHE A 133 2.47 1.69 -7.12
N ILE A 134 3.70 1.29 -6.84
CA ILE A 134 4.02 0.05 -6.14
C ILE A 134 4.71 0.38 -4.82
N GLY A 135 4.22 -0.19 -3.73
CA GLY A 135 4.80 -0.01 -2.41
C GLY A 135 5.28 -1.32 -1.78
N VAL A 136 6.01 -1.17 -0.71
CA VAL A 136 6.44 -2.26 0.15
C VAL A 136 6.16 -1.94 1.61
N THR A 137 5.76 -2.96 2.38
CA THR A 137 5.57 -2.82 3.82
C THR A 137 6.30 -3.91 4.59
N GLY A 138 6.73 -3.59 5.80
CA GLY A 138 7.34 -4.56 6.70
C GLY A 138 7.48 -4.03 8.12
N HIS A 139 7.68 -4.97 9.05
CA HIS A 139 7.96 -4.69 10.45
C HIS A 139 9.42 -4.97 10.80
N ASP A 140 10.14 -5.67 9.92
CA ASP A 140 11.59 -5.88 10.01
C ASP A 140 12.29 -4.91 9.04
N TRP A 141 12.90 -3.88 9.58
CA TRP A 141 13.57 -2.83 8.82
C TRP A 141 14.78 -3.36 8.04
N ALA A 142 15.46 -4.40 8.56
CA ALA A 142 16.59 -5.02 7.87
C ALA A 142 16.18 -5.70 6.57
N GLN A 143 14.91 -6.12 6.45
CA GLN A 143 14.37 -6.69 5.22
C GLN A 143 13.80 -5.65 4.26
N LEU A 144 13.40 -4.47 4.77
CA LEU A 144 12.89 -3.39 3.92
C LEU A 144 14.00 -2.70 3.13
N VAL A 145 15.18 -2.47 3.74
CA VAL A 145 16.29 -1.78 3.06
C VAL A 145 16.71 -2.49 1.78
N PRO A 146 17.00 -3.81 1.75
CA PRO A 146 17.30 -4.51 0.50
C PRO A 146 16.17 -4.47 -0.55
N ALA A 147 14.91 -4.42 -0.12
CA ALA A 147 13.79 -4.25 -1.04
C ALA A 147 13.79 -2.83 -1.66
N ILE A 148 13.99 -1.80 -0.86
CA ILE A 148 14.10 -0.40 -1.29
C ILE A 148 15.25 -0.24 -2.29
N ASP A 149 16.41 -0.82 -2.02
CA ASP A 149 17.62 -0.71 -2.84
C ASP A 149 17.47 -1.35 -4.23
N THR A 150 16.44 -2.16 -4.46
CA THR A 150 16.09 -2.61 -5.82
C THR A 150 15.65 -1.47 -6.73
N GLY A 151 15.20 -0.35 -6.19
CA GLY A 151 14.64 0.78 -6.94
C GLY A 151 13.26 0.54 -7.55
N LEU A 152 12.64 -0.60 -7.29
CA LEU A 152 11.37 -1.03 -7.90
C LEU A 152 10.12 -0.49 -7.21
N PHE A 153 10.26 0.04 -5.99
CA PHE A 153 9.15 0.52 -5.18
C PHE A 153 9.07 2.04 -5.14
N ASP A 154 7.87 2.58 -5.19
CA ASP A 154 7.59 4.01 -5.15
C ASP A 154 7.29 4.51 -3.73
N THR A 155 6.82 3.62 -2.84
CA THR A 155 6.47 3.95 -1.45
C THR A 155 6.93 2.85 -0.49
N VAL A 156 7.20 3.25 0.76
CA VAL A 156 7.47 2.32 1.85
C VAL A 156 6.59 2.65 3.06
N LEU A 157 6.03 1.62 3.68
CA LEU A 157 5.26 1.75 4.92
C LEU A 157 5.89 0.85 5.99
N CYS A 158 6.42 1.45 7.05
CA CYS A 158 7.03 0.73 8.17
C CYS A 158 6.51 1.27 9.50
N TRP A 159 6.68 0.50 10.56
CA TRP A 159 6.44 0.98 11.90
C TRP A 159 7.45 2.06 12.29
N TYR A 160 6.92 3.19 12.72
CA TYR A 160 7.69 4.31 13.25
C TYR A 160 6.84 5.10 14.26
N ASN A 161 7.40 5.32 15.43
CA ASN A 161 6.76 6.14 16.47
C ASN A 161 7.83 6.63 17.48
N CYS A 162 7.41 7.35 18.52
CA CYS A 162 8.33 7.92 19.52
C CYS A 162 9.20 6.89 20.27
N ALA A 163 8.79 5.61 20.30
CA ALA A 163 9.52 4.51 20.92
C ALA A 163 10.31 3.64 19.93
N MET A 164 9.94 3.67 18.63
CA MET A 164 10.50 2.84 17.57
C MET A 164 11.11 3.76 16.50
N LYS A 165 12.39 4.14 16.69
CA LYS A 165 13.08 5.14 15.88
C LYS A 165 14.14 4.60 14.93
N GLU A 166 14.38 3.30 14.93
CA GLU A 166 15.36 2.64 14.07
C GLU A 166 15.19 3.01 12.57
N PRO A 167 13.97 3.25 12.04
CA PRO A 167 13.82 3.73 10.66
C PRO A 167 14.57 5.02 10.34
N GLU A 168 14.83 5.90 11.32
CA GLU A 168 15.57 7.15 11.11
C GLU A 168 17.00 6.91 10.61
N SER A 169 17.62 5.79 11.02
CA SER A 169 18.98 5.42 10.64
C SER A 169 19.07 4.34 9.57
N THR A 170 17.94 3.74 9.15
CA THR A 170 17.90 2.60 8.23
C THR A 170 16.98 2.88 7.04
N VAL A 171 15.68 2.74 7.23
CA VAL A 171 14.68 2.82 6.16
C VAL A 171 14.59 4.21 5.53
N PHE A 172 14.61 5.28 6.35
CA PHE A 172 14.43 6.65 5.84
C PHE A 172 15.57 7.11 4.96
N PRO A 173 16.87 6.89 5.30
CA PRO A 173 17.96 7.21 4.39
C PRO A 173 17.88 6.46 3.06
N ALA A 174 17.54 5.17 3.09
CA ALA A 174 17.37 4.37 1.88
C ALA A 174 16.19 4.88 1.03
N ALA A 175 15.03 5.16 1.64
CA ALA A 175 13.87 5.71 0.95
C ALA A 175 14.17 7.07 0.32
N LEU A 176 14.86 7.96 1.03
CA LEU A 176 15.27 9.27 0.53
C LEU A 176 16.23 9.17 -0.67
N ALA A 177 17.16 8.21 -0.66
CA ALA A 177 18.08 8.00 -1.78
C ALA A 177 17.36 7.61 -3.09
N HIS A 178 16.14 7.07 -2.99
CA HIS A 178 15.30 6.67 -4.11
C HIS A 178 14.08 7.58 -4.32
N ASP A 179 14.01 8.75 -3.68
CA ASP A 179 12.86 9.67 -3.72
C ASP A 179 11.52 9.00 -3.40
N MET A 180 11.51 7.95 -2.56
CA MET A 180 10.30 7.23 -2.18
C MET A 180 9.43 8.03 -1.21
N GLY A 181 8.11 7.76 -1.30
CA GLY A 181 7.14 8.26 -0.34
C GLY A 181 6.96 7.35 0.87
#